data_738b2840b90b6f0afb4e776829dfccae
#
_entry.id   738b2840b90b6f0afb4e776829dfccae
#
_cell.length_a   1.000
_cell.length_b   1.000
_cell.length_c   1.000
_cell.angle_alpha   90.00
_cell.angle_beta   90.00
_cell.angle_gamma   90.00
#
_symmetry.space_group_name_H-M   'P 1'
#
loop_
_entity.id
_entity.type
_entity.pdbx_description
1 polymer ?
#
loop_
_entity_poly.entity_id
_entity_poly.type
_entity_poly.pdbx_seq_one_letter_code
_entity_poly.pdbx_strand_id
1 'polypeptide(L)'
;MGITHHANGTTNVQAIANTAVLSGNVGRPGTGTMPIRGHSNVQGFGSMGVSVRLREPMRLALEKLLGMPLSRTPGFDARALMEKADQGEVSTLLCLGGNLYGANPDSTQAKRALGKIDTIAYLATKPNLGHFHGLARCKTLLLPVFNRFETPHRTTVESGNNWVRLNEPGTTHLRGADLVSEVVFLAELAHRIFGQTPIHWRRLQDPTYVRALIGKTVPGYGAMADIDATKREFEVAGRVFSSPQFSTPTGRAQLAVTPIPSLTLPGIEDFGGLAEGEIGVVLNLVTVRGYGQHNTVVYKTDDPYRGMQHRQTL
;
A
#
# COMPACT_ATOMS: atom_id res chain seq x y z
N MET A 1 -0.23 11.86 2.59
CA MET A 1 -0.20 12.40 1.22
C MET A 1 -0.07 13.93 1.18
N GLY A 2 -0.42 14.68 2.21
CA GLY A 2 -0.29 16.13 2.22
C GLY A 2 1.10 16.65 1.85
N ILE A 3 2.14 16.22 2.52
CA ILE A 3 3.52 16.70 2.28
C ILE A 3 4.13 16.16 0.98
N THR A 4 3.75 14.96 0.55
CA THR A 4 4.42 14.26 -0.57
C THR A 4 3.79 14.54 -1.93
N HIS A 5 2.58 15.08 -2.00
CA HIS A 5 1.86 15.38 -3.24
C HIS A 5 2.06 16.83 -3.71
N HIS A 6 3.25 17.35 -3.55
CA HIS A 6 3.68 18.63 -4.06
C HIS A 6 4.79 18.45 -5.10
N ALA A 7 5.01 19.42 -5.96
CA ALA A 7 6.09 19.40 -6.93
C ALA A 7 7.45 19.15 -6.26
N ASN A 8 7.64 19.69 -5.05
CA ASN A 8 8.83 19.53 -4.20
C ASN A 8 8.64 18.50 -3.08
N GLY A 9 7.75 17.52 -3.24
CA GLY A 9 7.40 16.55 -2.19
C GLY A 9 8.61 15.79 -1.62
N THR A 10 9.56 15.39 -2.45
CA THR A 10 10.77 14.71 -2.01
C THR A 10 11.62 15.63 -1.12
N THR A 11 11.82 16.88 -1.52
CA THR A 11 12.62 17.85 -0.74
C THR A 11 11.94 18.24 0.56
N ASN A 12 10.61 18.26 0.59
CA ASN A 12 9.85 18.45 1.83
C ASN A 12 10.13 17.33 2.84
N VAL A 13 10.13 16.07 2.38
CA VAL A 13 10.47 14.92 3.24
C VAL A 13 11.92 14.99 3.72
N GLN A 14 12.84 15.39 2.85
CA GLN A 14 14.24 15.60 3.23
C GLN A 14 14.40 16.71 4.29
N ALA A 15 13.66 17.81 4.17
CA ALA A 15 13.67 18.88 5.16
C ALA A 15 13.17 18.41 6.55
N ILE A 16 12.13 17.57 6.58
CA ILE A 16 11.64 16.93 7.82
C ILE A 16 12.72 16.02 8.42
N ALA A 17 13.36 15.20 7.59
CA ALA A 17 14.46 14.33 8.04
C ALA A 17 15.64 15.13 8.56
N ASN A 18 16.04 16.21 7.87
CA ASN A 18 17.08 17.15 8.34
C ASN A 18 16.73 17.71 9.72
N THR A 19 15.48 18.14 9.91
CA THR A 19 15.01 18.69 11.19
C THR A 19 15.14 17.64 12.30
N ALA A 20 14.75 16.40 12.06
CA ALA A 20 14.89 15.31 13.04
C ALA A 20 16.36 15.05 13.41
N VAL A 21 17.27 15.06 12.44
CA VAL A 21 18.70 14.86 12.66
C VAL A 21 19.31 16.05 13.41
N LEU A 22 19.05 17.29 12.96
CA LEU A 22 19.63 18.52 13.54
C LEU A 22 19.14 18.76 14.97
N SER A 23 17.89 18.41 15.27
CA SER A 23 17.35 18.52 16.64
C SER A 23 17.75 17.34 17.54
N GLY A 24 18.54 16.39 17.05
CA GLY A 24 18.96 15.21 17.81
C GLY A 24 17.82 14.23 18.10
N ASN A 25 16.73 14.27 17.33
CA ASN A 25 15.60 13.35 17.47
C ASN A 25 15.83 12.04 16.70
N VAL A 26 17.00 11.43 16.91
CA VAL A 26 17.41 10.14 16.34
C VAL A 26 18.22 9.34 17.36
N GLY A 27 18.11 8.01 17.34
CA GLY A 27 18.95 7.11 18.13
C GLY A 27 18.75 7.15 19.64
N ARG A 28 17.65 7.68 20.12
CA ARG A 28 17.32 7.74 21.55
C ARG A 28 15.88 7.23 21.77
N PRO A 29 15.58 6.64 22.94
CA PRO A 29 14.20 6.25 23.27
C PRO A 29 13.21 7.41 23.14
N GLY A 30 12.09 7.18 22.49
CA GLY A 30 11.04 8.19 22.28
C GLY A 30 11.33 9.20 21.17
N THR A 31 12.40 9.03 20.41
CA THR A 31 12.72 9.88 19.25
C THR A 31 12.46 9.19 17.91
N GLY A 32 12.50 9.93 16.82
CA GLY A 32 12.30 9.44 15.46
C GLY A 32 11.25 10.21 14.70
N THR A 33 10.93 9.72 13.51
CA THR A 33 9.85 10.25 12.68
C THR A 33 8.68 9.28 12.66
N MET A 34 7.47 9.81 12.71
CA MET A 34 6.24 9.01 12.63
C MET A 34 5.43 9.43 11.39
N PRO A 35 5.71 8.84 10.23
CA PRO A 35 4.92 9.12 9.03
C PRO A 35 3.50 8.58 9.21
N ILE A 36 2.52 9.46 9.06
CA ILE A 36 1.11 9.08 9.11
C ILE A 36 0.72 8.46 7.77
N ARG A 37 0.25 7.22 7.83
CA ARG A 37 -0.19 6.46 6.66
C ARG A 37 -1.70 6.33 6.64
N GLY A 38 -2.30 6.31 5.45
CA GLY A 38 -3.75 6.28 5.32
C GLY A 38 -4.35 4.91 5.66
N HIS A 39 -3.82 3.86 5.04
CA HIS A 39 -4.33 2.51 5.25
C HIS A 39 -3.71 1.83 6.48
N SER A 40 -4.52 1.01 7.11
CA SER A 40 -4.06 0.09 8.14
C SER A 40 -3.00 -0.87 7.58
N ASN A 41 -1.89 -1.00 8.30
CA ASN A 41 -0.78 -1.90 7.95
C ASN A 41 -0.09 -1.63 6.60
N VAL A 42 -0.19 -0.43 6.04
CA VAL A 42 0.53 -0.05 4.80
C VAL A 42 2.04 -0.23 4.97
N GLN A 43 2.56 0.07 6.16
CA GLN A 43 3.97 -0.14 6.49
C GLN A 43 4.33 -1.61 6.39
N GLY A 44 3.55 -2.50 7.01
CA GLY A 44 3.77 -3.93 6.98
C GLY A 44 3.70 -4.52 5.57
N PHE A 45 2.79 -4.05 4.73
CA PHE A 45 2.75 -4.44 3.32
C PHE A 45 4.08 -4.21 2.61
N GLY A 46 4.62 -2.99 2.71
CA GLY A 46 5.92 -2.65 2.12
C GLY A 46 7.07 -3.46 2.71
N SER A 47 7.04 -3.70 4.02
CA SER A 47 8.07 -4.49 4.72
C SER A 47 8.05 -5.97 4.32
N MET A 48 6.88 -6.52 4.01
CA MET A 48 6.71 -7.91 3.54
C MET A 48 6.97 -8.07 2.04
N GLY A 49 7.46 -7.04 1.36
CA GLY A 49 7.88 -7.14 -0.04
C GLY A 49 6.76 -6.95 -1.07
N VAL A 50 5.61 -6.39 -0.66
CA VAL A 50 4.57 -5.99 -1.62
C VAL A 50 5.05 -4.73 -2.35
N SER A 51 5.85 -4.95 -3.37
CA SER A 51 6.47 -3.95 -4.22
C SER A 51 6.80 -4.56 -5.58
N VAL A 52 7.03 -3.74 -6.57
CA VAL A 52 7.39 -4.21 -7.92
C VAL A 52 8.72 -4.98 -7.97
N ARG A 53 9.57 -4.82 -6.96
CA ARG A 53 10.84 -5.54 -6.84
C ARG A 53 11.14 -5.88 -5.38
N LEU A 54 11.44 -7.14 -5.11
CA LEU A 54 11.90 -7.56 -3.78
C LEU A 54 13.26 -6.94 -3.47
N ARG A 55 13.46 -6.54 -2.21
CA ARG A 55 14.78 -6.13 -1.72
C ARG A 55 15.72 -7.33 -1.72
N GLU A 56 16.96 -7.10 -2.14
CA GLU A 56 17.95 -8.18 -2.32
C GLU A 56 18.13 -9.09 -1.10
N PRO A 57 18.29 -8.59 0.14
CA PRO A 57 18.43 -9.46 1.31
C PRO A 57 17.22 -10.38 1.54
N MET A 58 16.01 -9.88 1.29
CA MET A 58 14.79 -10.67 1.40
C MET A 58 14.69 -11.71 0.29
N ARG A 59 15.03 -11.32 -0.94
CA ARG A 59 15.05 -12.23 -2.08
C ARG A 59 15.97 -13.43 -1.83
N LEU A 60 17.20 -13.16 -1.39
CA LEU A 60 18.19 -14.21 -1.07
C LEU A 60 17.71 -15.12 0.07
N ALA A 61 17.09 -14.56 1.10
CA ALA A 61 16.56 -15.35 2.21
C ALA A 61 15.40 -16.27 1.74
N LEU A 62 14.53 -15.76 0.87
CA LEU A 62 13.45 -16.53 0.27
C LEU A 62 14.00 -17.63 -0.67
N GLU A 63 14.96 -17.33 -1.52
CA GLU A 63 15.60 -18.32 -2.40
C GLU A 63 16.22 -19.48 -1.58
N LYS A 64 16.88 -19.15 -0.48
CA LYS A 64 17.42 -20.16 0.45
C LYS A 64 16.31 -21.00 1.08
N LEU A 65 15.21 -20.37 1.49
CA LEU A 65 14.06 -21.08 2.08
C LEU A 65 13.37 -22.00 1.07
N LEU A 66 13.22 -21.52 -0.16
CA LEU A 66 12.49 -22.21 -1.21
C LEU A 66 13.32 -23.26 -1.94
N GLY A 67 14.65 -23.19 -1.80
CA GLY A 67 15.58 -24.06 -2.53
C GLY A 67 15.59 -23.82 -4.05
N MET A 68 15.13 -22.64 -4.50
CA MET A 68 15.03 -22.30 -5.91
C MET A 68 15.28 -20.81 -6.14
N PRO A 69 15.79 -20.40 -7.31
CA PRO A 69 15.96 -18.99 -7.64
C PRO A 69 14.61 -18.31 -7.87
N LEU A 70 14.49 -17.05 -7.42
CA LEU A 70 13.35 -16.20 -7.70
C LEU A 70 13.62 -15.29 -8.90
N SER A 71 12.57 -14.93 -9.62
CA SER A 71 12.65 -14.00 -10.73
C SER A 71 13.25 -12.66 -10.28
N ARG A 72 14.15 -12.12 -11.11
CA ARG A 72 14.69 -10.75 -10.95
C ARG A 72 13.96 -9.73 -11.79
N THR A 73 13.04 -10.17 -12.64
CA THR A 73 12.21 -9.29 -13.45
C THR A 73 11.27 -8.51 -12.52
N PRO A 74 11.24 -7.19 -12.58
CA PRO A 74 10.27 -6.42 -11.80
C PRO A 74 8.84 -6.79 -12.18
N GLY A 75 7.94 -6.79 -11.18
CA GLY A 75 6.51 -6.80 -11.43
C GLY A 75 6.02 -5.44 -11.94
N PHE A 76 4.73 -5.31 -12.13
CA PHE A 76 4.10 -4.07 -12.56
C PHE A 76 3.52 -3.32 -11.35
N ASP A 77 3.62 -1.99 -11.36
CA ASP A 77 2.77 -1.16 -10.54
C ASP A 77 1.35 -1.09 -11.13
N ALA A 78 0.42 -0.46 -10.42
CA ALA A 78 -0.98 -0.41 -10.85
C ALA A 78 -1.16 0.26 -12.23
N ARG A 79 -0.37 1.29 -12.54
CA ARG A 79 -0.42 1.98 -13.82
C ARG A 79 0.09 1.08 -14.94
N ALA A 80 1.28 0.54 -14.80
CA ALA A 80 1.89 -0.35 -15.80
C ALA A 80 1.03 -1.61 -16.02
N LEU A 81 0.42 -2.17 -14.94
CA LEU A 81 -0.53 -3.27 -15.06
C LEU A 81 -1.74 -2.91 -15.93
N MET A 82 -2.33 -1.72 -15.72
CA MET A 82 -3.47 -1.28 -16.52
C MET A 82 -3.09 -1.00 -17.99
N GLU A 83 -1.91 -0.46 -18.24
CA GLU A 83 -1.37 -0.26 -19.59
C GLU A 83 -1.17 -1.63 -20.28
N LYS A 84 -0.59 -2.62 -19.60
CA LYS A 84 -0.41 -3.97 -20.12
C LYS A 84 -1.75 -4.69 -20.35
N ALA A 85 -2.71 -4.53 -19.47
CA ALA A 85 -4.05 -5.06 -19.66
C ALA A 85 -4.73 -4.41 -20.89
N ASP A 86 -4.57 -3.11 -21.10
CA ASP A 86 -5.11 -2.43 -22.28
C ASP A 86 -4.43 -2.85 -23.58
N GLN A 87 -3.18 -3.33 -23.51
CA GLN A 87 -2.47 -3.96 -24.63
C GLN A 87 -2.88 -5.42 -24.88
N GLY A 88 -3.69 -6.03 -23.98
CA GLY A 88 -4.09 -7.43 -24.06
C GLY A 88 -3.02 -8.43 -23.60
N GLU A 89 -2.01 -7.96 -22.87
CA GLU A 89 -0.88 -8.79 -22.40
C GLU A 89 -1.16 -9.47 -21.03
N VAL A 90 -2.33 -9.22 -20.42
CA VAL A 90 -2.73 -9.83 -19.15
C VAL A 90 -3.92 -10.75 -19.39
N SER A 91 -3.72 -12.06 -19.23
CA SER A 91 -4.80 -13.04 -19.42
C SER A 91 -5.59 -13.33 -18.14
N THR A 92 -4.91 -13.29 -16.99
CA THR A 92 -5.54 -13.62 -15.68
C THR A 92 -5.11 -12.60 -14.62
N LEU A 93 -6.07 -12.14 -13.84
CA LEU A 93 -5.85 -11.19 -12.75
C LEU A 93 -6.52 -11.70 -11.47
N LEU A 94 -5.74 -11.77 -10.40
CA LEU A 94 -6.21 -12.03 -9.04
C LEU A 94 -6.09 -10.74 -8.22
N CYS A 95 -7.23 -10.19 -7.82
CA CYS A 95 -7.30 -8.97 -7.01
C CYS A 95 -7.52 -9.31 -5.54
N LEU A 96 -6.53 -9.03 -4.70
CA LEU A 96 -6.64 -9.15 -3.25
C LEU A 96 -7.18 -7.85 -2.67
N GLY A 97 -8.48 -7.84 -2.38
CA GLY A 97 -9.16 -6.64 -1.92
C GLY A 97 -9.22 -5.54 -2.99
N GLY A 98 -9.68 -4.38 -2.58
CA GLY A 98 -9.70 -3.18 -3.41
C GLY A 98 -10.81 -3.13 -4.46
N ASN A 99 -10.79 -2.05 -5.21
CA ASN A 99 -11.71 -1.77 -6.30
C ASN A 99 -10.87 -1.17 -7.45
N LEU A 100 -10.31 -2.03 -8.26
CA LEU A 100 -9.36 -1.62 -9.30
C LEU A 100 -10.00 -0.69 -10.35
N TYR A 101 -11.28 -0.92 -10.68
CA TYR A 101 -12.03 -0.02 -11.55
C TYR A 101 -12.24 1.35 -10.91
N GLY A 102 -12.82 1.40 -9.71
CA GLY A 102 -13.18 2.66 -9.05
C GLY A 102 -12.00 3.41 -8.45
N ALA A 103 -10.86 2.74 -8.22
CA ALA A 103 -9.64 3.37 -7.75
C ALA A 103 -8.80 3.99 -8.87
N ASN A 104 -9.14 3.75 -10.13
CA ASN A 104 -8.47 4.35 -11.26
C ASN A 104 -8.97 5.78 -11.51
N PRO A 105 -8.08 6.75 -11.80
CA PRO A 105 -8.50 8.12 -12.10
C PRO A 105 -9.30 8.22 -13.40
N ASP A 106 -9.03 7.34 -14.38
CA ASP A 106 -9.78 7.21 -15.63
C ASP A 106 -10.58 5.90 -15.64
N SER A 107 -11.85 5.98 -15.28
CA SER A 107 -12.74 4.83 -15.25
C SER A 107 -13.07 4.27 -16.64
N THR A 108 -12.99 5.08 -17.69
CA THR A 108 -13.21 4.65 -19.08
C THR A 108 -12.05 3.77 -19.54
N GLN A 109 -10.82 4.22 -19.31
CA GLN A 109 -9.62 3.42 -19.56
C GLN A 109 -9.64 2.13 -18.72
N ALA A 110 -9.97 2.22 -17.43
CA ALA A 110 -10.04 1.07 -16.55
C ALA A 110 -11.03 0.02 -17.06
N LYS A 111 -12.22 0.44 -17.46
CA LYS A 111 -13.23 -0.47 -18.03
C LYS A 111 -12.71 -1.17 -19.28
N ARG A 112 -12.09 -0.43 -20.19
CA ARG A 112 -11.53 -0.96 -21.44
C ARG A 112 -10.42 -1.97 -21.16
N ALA A 113 -9.47 -1.62 -20.29
CA ALA A 113 -8.32 -2.46 -19.95
C ALA A 113 -8.76 -3.76 -19.25
N LEU A 114 -9.61 -3.67 -18.24
CA LEU A 114 -10.15 -4.85 -17.53
C LEU A 114 -10.97 -5.76 -18.46
N GLY A 115 -11.73 -5.17 -19.39
CA GLY A 115 -12.51 -5.91 -20.40
C GLY A 115 -11.66 -6.67 -21.42
N LYS A 116 -10.34 -6.49 -21.46
CA LYS A 116 -9.42 -7.29 -22.30
C LYS A 116 -8.81 -8.49 -21.57
N ILE A 117 -8.93 -8.55 -20.25
CA ILE A 117 -8.45 -9.67 -19.43
C ILE A 117 -9.45 -10.82 -19.52
N ASP A 118 -8.98 -12.03 -19.76
CA ASP A 118 -9.87 -13.20 -19.89
C ASP A 118 -10.56 -13.56 -18.58
N THR A 119 -9.80 -13.60 -17.50
CA THR A 119 -10.33 -14.00 -16.19
C THR A 119 -9.87 -13.00 -15.10
N ILE A 120 -10.85 -12.49 -14.35
CA ILE A 120 -10.58 -11.68 -13.15
C ILE A 120 -11.24 -12.37 -11.95
N ALA A 121 -10.46 -12.60 -10.90
CA ALA A 121 -10.97 -13.04 -9.61
C ALA A 121 -10.77 -11.93 -8.57
N TYR A 122 -11.86 -11.42 -8.03
CA TYR A 122 -11.87 -10.45 -6.95
C TYR A 122 -12.07 -11.17 -5.62
N LEU A 123 -11.09 -11.09 -4.71
CA LEU A 123 -11.27 -11.46 -3.32
C LEU A 123 -11.70 -10.21 -2.56
N ALA A 124 -12.94 -10.15 -2.15
CA ALA A 124 -13.52 -8.93 -1.58
C ALA A 124 -14.30 -9.19 -0.29
N THR A 125 -14.16 -8.28 0.67
CA THR A 125 -14.94 -8.31 1.91
C THR A 125 -16.37 -7.85 1.71
N LYS A 126 -16.60 -7.00 0.70
CA LYS A 126 -17.91 -6.48 0.30
C LYS A 126 -17.95 -6.29 -1.22
N PRO A 127 -19.06 -6.64 -1.88
CA PRO A 127 -19.28 -6.22 -3.25
C PRO A 127 -19.45 -4.68 -3.31
N ASN A 128 -19.02 -4.09 -4.41
CA ASN A 128 -19.25 -2.67 -4.71
C ASN A 128 -19.40 -2.48 -6.23
N LEU A 129 -19.87 -1.33 -6.65
CA LEU A 129 -20.14 -1.04 -8.06
C LEU A 129 -18.93 -1.28 -8.98
N GLY A 130 -17.71 -1.08 -8.48
CA GLY A 130 -16.50 -1.32 -9.25
C GLY A 130 -16.32 -2.78 -9.66
N HIS A 131 -16.77 -3.72 -8.86
CA HIS A 131 -16.74 -5.14 -9.23
C HIS A 131 -17.73 -5.50 -10.36
N PHE A 132 -18.79 -4.71 -10.53
CA PHE A 132 -19.79 -4.90 -11.58
C PHE A 132 -19.47 -4.09 -12.85
N HIS A 133 -18.62 -3.11 -12.78
CA HIS A 133 -18.14 -2.33 -13.92
C HIS A 133 -16.78 -2.79 -14.45
N GLY A 134 -15.93 -3.32 -13.57
CA GLY A 134 -14.61 -3.86 -13.90
C GLY A 134 -14.67 -5.33 -14.26
N LEU A 135 -15.49 -5.69 -15.29
CA LEU A 135 -15.67 -7.07 -15.68
C LEU A 135 -14.58 -7.52 -16.66
N ALA A 136 -14.19 -8.79 -16.54
CA ALA A 136 -13.33 -9.48 -17.49
C ALA A 136 -14.05 -9.78 -18.81
N ARG A 137 -13.27 -10.09 -19.86
CA ARG A 137 -13.79 -10.49 -21.16
C ARG A 137 -14.59 -11.78 -21.11
N CYS A 138 -14.10 -12.79 -20.39
CA CYS A 138 -14.71 -14.12 -20.37
C CYS A 138 -15.30 -14.49 -19.02
N LYS A 139 -14.57 -14.29 -17.93
CA LYS A 139 -14.99 -14.74 -16.61
C LYS A 139 -14.59 -13.77 -15.50
N THR A 140 -15.57 -13.33 -14.75
CA THR A 140 -15.35 -12.58 -13.50
C THR A 140 -15.86 -13.39 -12.33
N LEU A 141 -15.00 -13.60 -11.33
CA LEU A 141 -15.32 -14.25 -10.07
C LEU A 141 -15.29 -13.22 -8.95
N LEU A 142 -16.32 -13.18 -8.13
CA LEU A 142 -16.37 -12.40 -6.91
C LEU A 142 -16.40 -13.38 -5.73
N LEU A 143 -15.28 -13.47 -5.03
CA LEU A 143 -15.04 -14.42 -3.95
C LEU A 143 -15.07 -13.69 -2.61
N PRO A 144 -16.01 -14.02 -1.71
CA PRO A 144 -16.08 -13.37 -0.42
C PRO A 144 -14.97 -13.87 0.51
N VAL A 145 -14.36 -12.94 1.22
CA VAL A 145 -13.34 -13.22 2.23
C VAL A 145 -13.64 -12.47 3.53
N PHE A 146 -13.12 -12.97 4.65
CA PHE A 146 -13.24 -12.27 5.92
C PHE A 146 -12.58 -10.88 5.88
N ASN A 147 -13.21 -9.89 6.47
CA ASN A 147 -12.54 -8.64 6.79
C ASN A 147 -11.65 -8.80 8.03
N ARG A 148 -10.81 -7.81 8.33
CA ARG A 148 -9.87 -7.88 9.45
C ARG A 148 -10.53 -7.99 10.84
N PHE A 149 -11.77 -7.53 10.99
CA PHE A 149 -12.51 -7.60 12.24
C PHE A 149 -13.27 -8.93 12.42
N GLU A 150 -13.35 -9.72 11.36
CA GLU A 150 -14.02 -11.02 11.32
C GLU A 150 -13.05 -12.19 11.16
N THR A 151 -11.79 -11.90 10.87
CA THR A 151 -10.80 -12.96 10.65
C THR A 151 -10.63 -13.84 11.88
N PRO A 152 -10.70 -15.18 11.74
CA PRO A 152 -10.59 -16.10 12.89
C PRO A 152 -9.15 -16.26 13.40
N HIS A 153 -8.19 -15.60 12.77
CA HIS A 153 -6.77 -15.73 13.09
C HIS A 153 -6.23 -14.46 13.73
N ARG A 154 -5.21 -14.63 14.57
CA ARG A 154 -4.36 -13.51 14.97
C ARG A 154 -3.67 -12.92 13.75
N THR A 155 -3.58 -11.61 13.73
CA THR A 155 -2.89 -10.86 12.69
C THR A 155 -1.82 -9.98 13.30
N THR A 156 -0.88 -9.52 12.49
CA THR A 156 0.13 -8.55 12.92
C THR A 156 -0.03 -7.24 12.15
N VAL A 157 0.32 -6.15 12.80
CA VAL A 157 0.34 -4.82 12.20
C VAL A 157 1.66 -4.14 12.52
N GLU A 158 2.24 -3.48 11.52
CA GLU A 158 3.40 -2.60 11.69
C GLU A 158 2.95 -1.14 11.66
N SER A 159 3.30 -0.40 12.68
CA SER A 159 3.02 1.03 12.78
C SER A 159 3.99 1.87 11.96
N GLY A 160 3.64 3.13 11.72
CA GLY A 160 4.50 4.08 11.00
C GLY A 160 5.85 4.38 11.67
N ASN A 161 5.99 4.06 12.95
CA ASN A 161 7.23 4.17 13.73
C ASN A 161 7.95 2.82 13.91
N ASN A 162 7.68 1.85 13.04
CA ASN A 162 8.35 0.54 12.95
C ASN A 162 8.12 -0.42 14.13
N TRP A 163 7.07 -0.24 14.90
CA TRP A 163 6.67 -1.21 15.92
C TRP A 163 5.67 -2.20 15.35
N VAL A 164 5.89 -3.48 15.66
CA VAL A 164 5.02 -4.59 15.27
C VAL A 164 4.29 -5.10 16.51
N ARG A 165 2.97 -5.22 16.39
CA ARG A 165 2.13 -5.81 17.44
C ARG A 165 1.25 -6.92 16.90
N LEU A 166 0.90 -7.84 17.76
CA LEU A 166 -0.07 -8.91 17.53
C LEU A 166 -1.47 -8.41 17.86
N ASN A 167 -2.41 -8.65 16.97
CA ASN A 167 -3.83 -8.41 17.18
C ASN A 167 -4.52 -9.75 17.44
N GLU A 168 -5.43 -9.78 18.38
CA GLU A 168 -6.29 -10.93 18.63
C GLU A 168 -7.24 -11.18 17.43
N PRO A 169 -7.80 -12.40 17.32
CA PRO A 169 -8.79 -12.72 16.29
C PRO A 169 -9.99 -11.76 16.35
N GLY A 170 -10.60 -11.54 15.22
CA GLY A 170 -11.85 -10.80 15.14
C GLY A 170 -13.05 -11.64 15.57
N THR A 171 -14.21 -11.00 15.60
CA THR A 171 -15.49 -11.66 15.90
C THR A 171 -16.16 -12.08 14.62
N THR A 172 -16.32 -13.37 14.38
CA THR A 172 -17.00 -13.89 13.21
C THR A 172 -18.52 -13.86 13.44
N HIS A 173 -19.22 -12.98 12.77
CA HIS A 173 -20.69 -12.87 12.82
C HIS A 173 -21.40 -13.71 11.79
N LEU A 174 -20.76 -14.00 10.68
CA LEU A 174 -21.33 -14.80 9.59
C LEU A 174 -21.11 -16.28 9.87
N ARG A 175 -22.16 -16.95 10.31
CA ARG A 175 -22.16 -18.40 10.46
C ARG A 175 -22.80 -19.06 9.24
N GLY A 176 -22.17 -20.11 8.74
CA GLY A 176 -22.71 -20.90 7.63
C GLY A 176 -22.41 -20.40 6.22
N ALA A 177 -21.57 -19.38 6.07
CA ALA A 177 -21.02 -19.00 4.78
C ALA A 177 -19.66 -19.69 4.58
N ASP A 178 -19.40 -20.14 3.36
CA ASP A 178 -18.08 -20.69 2.96
C ASP A 178 -17.04 -19.58 2.81
N LEU A 179 -16.90 -18.76 3.86
CA LEU A 179 -15.93 -17.69 3.92
C LEU A 179 -14.58 -18.22 4.38
N VAL A 180 -13.55 -17.79 3.70
CA VAL A 180 -12.16 -18.09 4.06
C VAL A 180 -11.37 -16.80 4.24
N SER A 181 -10.27 -16.87 4.99
CA SER A 181 -9.32 -15.76 5.00
C SER A 181 -8.50 -15.77 3.71
N GLU A 182 -8.01 -14.59 3.30
CA GLU A 182 -7.12 -14.46 2.13
C GLU A 182 -5.91 -15.38 2.22
N VAL A 183 -5.37 -15.57 3.43
CA VAL A 183 -4.21 -16.44 3.68
C VAL A 183 -4.55 -17.90 3.37
N VAL A 184 -5.69 -18.38 3.84
CA VAL A 184 -6.17 -19.76 3.60
C VAL A 184 -6.43 -19.96 2.11
N PHE A 185 -7.10 -19.01 1.47
CA PHE A 185 -7.39 -19.07 0.04
C PHE A 185 -6.11 -19.14 -0.80
N LEU A 186 -5.16 -18.25 -0.55
CA LEU A 186 -3.90 -18.19 -1.30
C LEU A 186 -3.04 -19.43 -1.09
N ALA A 187 -2.98 -19.95 0.13
CA ALA A 187 -2.22 -21.15 0.43
C ALA A 187 -2.79 -22.39 -0.28
N GLU A 188 -4.12 -22.55 -0.30
CA GLU A 188 -4.78 -23.64 -1.03
C GLU A 188 -4.65 -23.46 -2.55
N LEU A 189 -4.80 -22.24 -3.06
CA LEU A 189 -4.61 -21.94 -4.48
C LEU A 189 -3.18 -22.30 -4.91
N ALA A 190 -2.17 -21.87 -4.14
CA ALA A 190 -0.77 -22.21 -4.41
C ALA A 190 -0.54 -23.72 -4.39
N HIS A 191 -1.12 -24.44 -3.42
CA HIS A 191 -1.04 -25.89 -3.37
C HIS A 191 -1.60 -26.56 -4.64
N ARG A 192 -2.73 -26.08 -5.14
CA ARG A 192 -3.37 -26.63 -6.36
C ARG A 192 -2.59 -26.30 -7.64
N ILE A 193 -1.97 -25.13 -7.72
CA ILE A 193 -1.21 -24.71 -8.90
C ILE A 193 0.18 -25.36 -8.93
N PHE A 194 0.89 -25.33 -7.81
CA PHE A 194 2.29 -25.74 -7.76
C PHE A 194 2.51 -27.19 -7.30
N GLY A 195 1.48 -27.81 -6.70
CA GLY A 195 1.56 -29.19 -6.21
C GLY A 195 2.61 -29.35 -5.08
N GLN A 196 3.39 -30.42 -5.18
CA GLN A 196 4.46 -30.71 -4.24
C GLN A 196 5.73 -29.94 -4.62
N THR A 197 6.15 -29.07 -3.74
CA THR A 197 7.39 -28.28 -3.80
C THR A 197 8.09 -28.38 -2.44
N PRO A 198 9.30 -27.85 -2.27
CA PRO A 198 9.92 -27.74 -0.95
C PRO A 198 9.08 -26.94 0.07
N ILE A 199 8.11 -26.15 -0.41
CA ILE A 199 7.17 -25.42 0.44
C ILE A 199 5.95 -26.30 0.72
N HIS A 200 5.65 -26.48 2.00
CA HIS A 200 4.40 -27.08 2.41
C HIS A 200 3.28 -26.03 2.34
N TRP A 201 2.75 -25.76 1.14
CA TRP A 201 1.75 -24.70 0.89
C TRP A 201 0.58 -24.71 1.88
N ARG A 202 0.03 -25.88 2.23
CA ARG A 202 -1.06 -25.98 3.19
C ARG A 202 -0.70 -25.55 4.61
N ARG A 203 0.58 -25.64 5.00
CA ARG A 203 1.01 -25.10 6.30
C ARG A 203 0.96 -23.58 6.36
N LEU A 204 0.99 -22.90 5.20
CA LEU A 204 0.82 -21.46 5.14
C LEU A 204 -0.62 -21.00 5.45
N GLN A 205 -1.57 -21.93 5.56
CA GLN A 205 -2.91 -21.64 6.09
C GLN A 205 -2.88 -21.27 7.58
N ASP A 206 -1.82 -21.65 8.29
CA ASP A 206 -1.59 -21.24 9.68
C ASP A 206 -0.77 -19.95 9.74
N PRO A 207 -1.36 -18.80 10.13
CA PRO A 207 -0.64 -17.54 10.24
C PRO A 207 0.50 -17.56 11.27
N THR A 208 0.45 -18.45 12.28
CA THR A 208 1.56 -18.63 13.22
C THR A 208 2.79 -19.16 12.51
N TYR A 209 2.59 -20.16 11.65
CA TYR A 209 3.67 -20.68 10.81
C TYR A 209 4.21 -19.63 9.84
N VAL A 210 3.32 -18.83 9.22
CA VAL A 210 3.73 -17.71 8.35
C VAL A 210 4.60 -16.71 9.12
N ARG A 211 4.20 -16.31 10.34
CA ARG A 211 5.00 -15.41 11.19
C ARG A 211 6.37 -15.99 11.54
N ALA A 212 6.43 -17.29 11.82
CA ALA A 212 7.71 -17.97 12.06
C ALA A 212 8.64 -17.92 10.82
N LEU A 213 8.08 -18.04 9.61
CA LEU A 213 8.84 -17.86 8.37
C LEU A 213 9.28 -16.40 8.15
N ILE A 214 8.42 -15.44 8.43
CA ILE A 214 8.77 -14.01 8.35
C ILE A 214 9.97 -13.72 9.25
N GLY A 215 9.95 -14.22 10.51
CA GLY A 215 11.07 -14.04 11.43
C GLY A 215 12.41 -14.58 10.89
N LYS A 216 12.37 -15.61 10.04
CA LYS A 216 13.56 -16.21 9.43
C LYS A 216 14.01 -15.54 8.14
N THR A 217 13.10 -14.87 7.41
CA THR A 217 13.36 -14.44 6.04
C THR A 217 13.36 -12.92 5.86
N VAL A 218 12.66 -12.19 6.72
CA VAL A 218 12.57 -10.74 6.59
C VAL A 218 13.57 -10.06 7.51
N PRO A 219 14.54 -9.30 6.99
CA PRO A 219 15.53 -8.63 7.79
C PRO A 219 14.91 -7.69 8.83
N GLY A 220 15.35 -7.78 10.08
CA GLY A 220 14.87 -6.99 11.20
C GLY A 220 13.64 -7.56 11.92
N TYR A 221 13.05 -8.65 11.43
CA TYR A 221 11.82 -9.24 12.00
C TYR A 221 12.05 -10.51 12.83
N GLY A 222 13.26 -10.76 13.31
CA GLY A 222 13.57 -12.00 14.07
C GLY A 222 12.56 -12.28 15.18
N ALA A 223 12.15 -11.26 15.95
CA ALA A 223 11.18 -11.40 17.04
C ALA A 223 9.75 -11.80 16.57
N MET A 224 9.45 -11.71 15.26
CA MET A 224 8.17 -12.17 14.72
C MET A 224 7.96 -13.68 14.94
N ALA A 225 9.05 -14.46 14.97
CA ALA A 225 8.96 -15.90 15.13
C ALA A 225 8.29 -16.33 16.45
N ASP A 226 8.46 -15.52 17.50
CA ASP A 226 7.99 -15.84 18.85
C ASP A 226 6.84 -14.96 19.32
N ILE A 227 6.31 -14.09 18.47
CA ILE A 227 5.30 -13.11 18.86
C ILE A 227 4.00 -13.77 19.34
N ASP A 228 3.63 -14.92 18.81
CA ASP A 228 2.43 -15.65 19.23
C ASP A 228 2.55 -16.20 20.64
N ALA A 229 3.75 -16.59 21.05
CA ALA A 229 4.04 -17.08 22.39
C ALA A 229 4.26 -15.94 23.39
N THR A 230 5.06 -14.96 23.01
CA THR A 230 5.43 -13.85 23.90
C THR A 230 4.34 -12.80 24.03
N LYS A 231 3.54 -12.61 22.98
CA LYS A 231 2.53 -11.54 22.84
C LYS A 231 3.11 -10.13 23.05
N ARG A 232 4.43 -10.00 22.96
CA ARG A 232 5.13 -8.73 23.12
C ARG A 232 5.30 -8.05 21.79
N GLU A 233 4.98 -6.78 21.74
CA GLU A 233 5.34 -5.95 20.61
C GLU A 233 6.85 -5.76 20.54
N PHE A 234 7.36 -5.52 19.34
CA PHE A 234 8.78 -5.30 19.12
C PHE A 234 9.03 -4.22 18.07
N GLU A 235 10.16 -3.55 18.18
CA GLU A 235 10.65 -2.64 17.18
C GLU A 235 11.41 -3.40 16.10
N VAL A 236 11.16 -3.09 14.83
CA VAL A 236 11.89 -3.70 13.70
C VAL A 236 13.35 -3.28 13.75
N ALA A 237 14.26 -4.23 13.89
CA ALA A 237 15.68 -3.97 14.03
C ALA A 237 16.31 -3.34 12.76
N GLY A 238 17.40 -2.59 12.95
CA GLY A 238 18.20 -2.03 11.86
C GLY A 238 17.59 -0.81 11.17
N ARG A 239 16.64 -0.12 11.80
CA ARG A 239 16.10 1.14 11.30
C ARG A 239 17.04 2.28 11.65
N VAL A 240 17.30 3.18 10.66
CA VAL A 240 18.28 4.27 10.80
C VAL A 240 17.97 5.21 11.98
N PHE A 241 16.69 5.50 12.22
CA PHE A 241 16.31 6.41 13.32
C PHE A 241 16.44 5.78 14.71
N SER A 242 16.34 4.46 14.81
CA SER A 242 16.54 3.73 16.07
C SER A 242 18.02 3.43 16.32
N SER A 243 18.75 3.13 15.25
CA SER A 243 20.19 2.84 15.30
C SER A 243 20.87 3.65 14.19
N PRO A 244 21.22 4.92 14.43
CA PRO A 244 21.69 5.84 13.40
C PRO A 244 23.04 5.40 12.83
N GLN A 245 23.00 4.69 11.72
CA GLN A 245 24.12 4.29 10.90
C GLN A 245 23.85 4.80 9.48
N PHE A 246 24.74 5.63 8.99
CA PHE A 246 24.59 6.26 7.67
C PHE A 246 25.56 5.63 6.68
N SER A 247 25.02 5.02 5.62
CA SER A 247 25.80 4.41 4.52
C SER A 247 26.33 5.49 3.55
N THR A 248 26.87 6.56 4.08
CA THR A 248 27.51 7.65 3.33
C THR A 248 29.03 7.47 3.36
N PRO A 249 29.79 8.07 2.43
CA PRO A 249 31.27 7.99 2.46
C PRO A 249 31.90 8.48 3.76
N THR A 250 31.24 9.38 4.48
CA THR A 250 31.70 9.93 5.75
C THR A 250 31.16 9.21 6.99
N GLY A 251 30.24 8.26 6.82
CA GLY A 251 29.52 7.64 7.93
C GLY A 251 28.58 8.57 8.70
N ARG A 252 28.40 9.81 8.23
CA ARG A 252 27.54 10.83 8.85
C ARG A 252 26.29 11.07 8.02
N ALA A 253 25.23 11.58 8.64
CA ALA A 253 24.05 12.02 7.92
C ALA A 253 24.42 13.08 6.88
N GLN A 254 23.96 12.91 5.65
CA GLN A 254 24.09 13.90 4.60
C GLN A 254 22.80 14.73 4.54
N LEU A 255 22.91 16.00 4.95
CA LEU A 255 21.77 16.91 4.93
C LEU A 255 21.50 17.39 3.51
N ALA A 256 20.24 17.39 3.13
CA ALA A 256 19.79 17.94 1.85
C ALA A 256 19.56 19.45 2.01
N VAL A 257 20.16 20.24 1.13
CA VAL A 257 19.88 21.69 1.05
C VAL A 257 18.71 21.89 0.09
N THR A 258 17.63 22.47 0.58
CA THR A 258 16.45 22.77 -0.22
C THR A 258 16.28 24.28 -0.30
N PRO A 259 16.30 24.88 -1.50
CA PRO A 259 16.00 26.29 -1.65
C PRO A 259 14.54 26.56 -1.23
N ILE A 260 14.32 27.69 -0.59
CA ILE A 260 12.97 28.15 -0.26
C ILE A 260 12.27 28.49 -1.60
N PRO A 261 11.12 27.89 -1.91
CA PRO A 261 10.42 28.20 -3.14
C PRO A 261 9.91 29.65 -3.11
N SER A 262 9.77 30.26 -4.29
CA SER A 262 9.13 31.56 -4.40
C SER A 262 7.71 31.49 -3.85
N LEU A 263 7.35 32.48 -3.03
CA LEU A 263 5.99 32.66 -2.53
C LEU A 263 5.15 33.53 -3.49
N THR A 264 5.75 34.00 -4.58
CA THR A 264 5.04 34.76 -5.60
C THR A 264 4.10 33.83 -6.35
N LEU A 265 2.82 34.17 -6.34
CA LEU A 265 1.82 33.45 -7.12
C LEU A 265 1.99 33.81 -8.59
N PRO A 266 1.87 32.85 -9.52
CA PRO A 266 1.90 33.14 -10.93
C PRO A 266 0.76 34.07 -11.30
N GLY A 267 1.03 35.05 -12.18
CA GLY A 267 0.04 35.92 -12.79
C GLY A 267 -0.59 35.25 -14.02
N ILE A 268 -1.56 35.93 -14.61
CA ILE A 268 -2.22 35.44 -15.81
C ILE A 268 -1.26 35.35 -17.01
N GLU A 269 -0.27 36.22 -17.06
CA GLU A 269 0.78 36.25 -18.09
C GLU A 269 1.66 35.03 -18.11
N ASP A 270 1.87 34.38 -16.92
CA ASP A 270 2.62 33.14 -16.80
C ASP A 270 1.92 31.95 -17.49
N PHE A 271 0.63 32.11 -17.83
CA PHE A 271 -0.20 31.14 -18.56
C PHE A 271 -0.50 31.57 -20.00
N GLY A 272 0.25 32.54 -20.52
CA GLY A 272 0.08 33.01 -21.91
C GLY A 272 -0.92 34.15 -22.06
N GLY A 273 -1.39 34.78 -20.99
CA GLY A 273 -2.35 35.87 -21.01
C GLY A 273 -3.77 35.44 -21.37
N LEU A 274 -4.63 36.40 -21.62
CA LEU A 274 -5.99 36.20 -22.11
C LEU A 274 -6.09 36.60 -23.59
N ALA A 275 -7.00 35.96 -24.32
CA ALA A 275 -7.35 36.40 -25.65
C ALA A 275 -7.99 37.79 -25.62
N GLU A 276 -7.91 38.56 -26.75
CA GLU A 276 -8.47 39.88 -26.83
C GLU A 276 -9.99 39.87 -26.54
N GLY A 277 -10.42 40.67 -25.59
CA GLY A 277 -11.85 40.75 -25.16
C GLY A 277 -12.24 39.74 -24.07
N GLU A 278 -11.36 38.87 -23.63
CA GLU A 278 -11.61 37.97 -22.50
C GLU A 278 -11.33 38.67 -21.17
N ILE A 279 -12.21 38.43 -20.20
CA ILE A 279 -12.03 38.85 -18.81
C ILE A 279 -11.76 37.58 -17.97
N GLY A 280 -10.62 37.54 -17.28
CA GLY A 280 -10.27 36.39 -16.44
C GLY A 280 -9.59 36.80 -15.13
N VAL A 281 -9.69 35.92 -14.18
CA VAL A 281 -9.01 36.04 -12.89
C VAL A 281 -8.22 34.77 -12.66
N VAL A 282 -6.96 34.93 -12.27
CA VAL A 282 -6.14 33.79 -11.87
C VAL A 282 -6.52 33.40 -10.45
N LEU A 283 -6.98 32.16 -10.29
CA LEU A 283 -7.30 31.59 -8.99
C LEU A 283 -6.32 30.50 -8.63
N ASN A 284 -5.91 30.45 -7.36
CA ASN A 284 -5.16 29.31 -6.85
C ASN A 284 -6.09 28.15 -6.56
N LEU A 285 -5.90 27.05 -7.28
CA LEU A 285 -6.59 25.81 -7.00
C LEU A 285 -5.94 25.11 -5.78
N VAL A 286 -6.67 25.07 -4.67
CA VAL A 286 -6.31 24.30 -3.49
C VAL A 286 -7.18 23.06 -3.43
N THR A 287 -6.55 21.89 -3.51
CA THR A 287 -7.30 20.63 -3.35
C THR A 287 -7.51 20.33 -1.87
N VAL A 288 -8.76 20.13 -1.49
CA VAL A 288 -9.15 19.81 -0.12
C VAL A 288 -9.88 18.48 -0.09
N ARG A 289 -9.49 17.62 0.83
CA ARG A 289 -10.15 16.32 0.99
C ARG A 289 -11.52 16.47 1.64
N GLY A 290 -12.57 15.91 1.01
CA GLY A 290 -13.90 15.81 1.57
C GLY A 290 -13.96 14.80 2.72
N TYR A 291 -14.83 15.01 3.70
CA TYR A 291 -15.01 14.09 4.83
C TYR A 291 -15.45 12.69 4.37
N GLY A 292 -16.36 12.62 3.40
CA GLY A 292 -16.86 11.35 2.86
C GLY A 292 -15.95 10.69 1.83
N GLN A 293 -14.68 11.10 1.73
CA GLN A 293 -13.73 10.58 0.74
C GLN A 293 -12.67 9.70 1.40
N HIS A 294 -12.41 8.53 0.80
CA HIS A 294 -11.26 7.70 1.12
C HIS A 294 -10.49 7.36 -0.16
N ASN A 295 -9.24 7.84 -0.25
CA ASN A 295 -8.44 7.83 -1.49
C ASN A 295 -9.23 8.44 -2.66
N THR A 296 -9.41 7.68 -3.74
CA THR A 296 -10.18 8.08 -4.93
C THR A 296 -11.68 7.80 -4.81
N VAL A 297 -12.11 7.10 -3.76
CA VAL A 297 -13.51 6.73 -3.56
C VAL A 297 -14.22 7.78 -2.72
N VAL A 298 -15.30 8.33 -3.26
CA VAL A 298 -16.16 9.29 -2.57
C VAL A 298 -17.45 8.58 -2.17
N TYR A 299 -17.67 8.47 -0.86
CA TYR A 299 -18.84 7.79 -0.29
C TYR A 299 -20.03 8.72 -0.13
N LYS A 300 -19.80 10.04 -0.04
CA LYS A 300 -20.84 11.05 0.11
C LYS A 300 -20.64 12.16 -0.92
N THR A 301 -21.75 12.74 -1.36
CA THR A 301 -21.74 13.88 -2.28
C THR A 301 -21.68 15.23 -1.54
N ASP A 302 -22.04 15.23 -0.27
CA ASP A 302 -22.03 16.37 0.62
C ASP A 302 -20.87 16.32 1.61
N ASP A 303 -20.41 17.47 2.06
CA ASP A 303 -19.46 17.61 3.17
C ASP A 303 -20.07 18.51 4.25
N PRO A 304 -20.72 17.92 5.28
CA PRO A 304 -21.39 18.69 6.31
C PRO A 304 -20.44 19.52 7.18
N TYR A 305 -19.15 19.18 7.22
CA TYR A 305 -18.15 19.94 7.98
C TYR A 305 -17.74 21.24 7.32
N ARG A 306 -17.89 21.31 5.98
CA ARG A 306 -17.58 22.50 5.19
C ARG A 306 -18.83 23.17 4.64
N GLY A 307 -20.02 22.66 4.95
CA GLY A 307 -21.28 23.17 4.44
C GLY A 307 -21.50 22.95 2.95
N MET A 308 -20.72 22.07 2.31
CA MET A 308 -20.85 21.79 0.88
C MET A 308 -21.91 20.73 0.62
N GLN A 309 -22.84 21.03 -0.28
CA GLN A 309 -23.95 20.14 -0.62
C GLN A 309 -23.74 19.38 -1.94
N HIS A 310 -22.77 19.80 -2.75
CA HIS A 310 -22.50 19.21 -4.06
C HIS A 310 -21.00 19.06 -4.32
N ARG A 311 -20.64 18.08 -5.16
CA ARG A 311 -19.23 17.84 -5.57
C ARG A 311 -18.61 18.95 -6.42
N GLN A 312 -19.44 19.78 -7.04
CA GLN A 312 -19.05 20.82 -7.99
C GLN A 312 -19.06 22.21 -7.37
N THR A 313 -18.95 22.31 -6.04
CA THR A 313 -18.81 23.60 -5.36
C THR A 313 -17.35 24.05 -5.44
N LEU A 314 -17.11 25.20 -6.04
CA LEU A 314 -15.84 25.93 -6.03
C LEU A 314 -15.84 26.93 -4.88
#